data_bbd393d409d63e275d3b00b0a50d2000
#
_entry.id   bbd393d409d63e275d3b00b0a50d2000
#
_cell.length_a   1.000
_cell.length_b   1.000
_cell.length_c   1.000
_cell.angle_alpha   90.00
_cell.angle_beta   90.00
_cell.angle_gamma   90.00
#
_symmetry.space_group_name_H-M   'P 1'
#
loop_
_entity.id
_entity.type
_entity.pdbx_description
1 polymer ?
#
loop_
_entity_poly.entity_id
_entity_poly.type
_entity_poly.pdbx_seq_one_letter_code
_entity_poly.pdbx_strand_id
1 'polypeptide(L)'
;LPKLNPGIRYTATYYDASMHDPERLALDVLHDGLEAGRSPGAIGPGGAEMGAGALARAANYVEAIGADAGGVRVRDAVTGEEAVLRASVIVNASGPWTDLTNEALGEPERLTGGTKGSHLVLDLPALLAATGGRLIFFGHSDGRIVLIYPLNGRVLVGTTDLEHDMHEPTVCTEEEVDYFFGLVRHVFPTIDVDRTHIVYRFAGVRPLPGHGDLAPGFVSRDYRIERADLQTTGTTQVLSLVGGKWTTFRALAEHLSDEVLGVLRARRVMSTKGVAIGGGAGYPRTEKALRRWLATNSAGVGRERAARLLARYGTRATEVIAAVRADENDRPIRDAPAYSTAELRHLAATEHVVHLDDLLRRRTSLVFTGDARPEVVHEIAVAIADVLGWDADDIAREEAAVDAMLDRQGRYRDEESLATRA
;
A
#
# COMPACT_ATOMS: atom_id res chain seq x y z
N LEU A 1 8.95 -30.60 5.32
CA LEU A 1 7.73 -29.94 5.76
C LEU A 1 7.30 -30.58 7.09
N PRO A 2 6.92 -29.79 8.12
CA PRO A 2 6.28 -30.35 9.29
C PRO A 2 5.02 -31.08 8.85
N LYS A 3 4.54 -31.98 9.69
CA LYS A 3 3.42 -32.84 9.34
C LYS A 3 2.18 -32.00 9.02
N LEU A 4 1.86 -31.91 7.75
CA LEU A 4 0.58 -31.40 7.30
C LEU A 4 -0.54 -32.27 7.90
N ASN A 5 -1.75 -31.70 8.01
CA ASN A 5 -2.94 -32.44 8.39
C ASN A 5 -3.03 -33.74 7.56
N PRO A 6 -3.19 -34.90 8.18
CA PRO A 6 -3.29 -36.19 7.48
C PRO A 6 -4.44 -36.28 6.48
N GLY A 7 -5.44 -35.41 6.60
CA GLY A 7 -6.55 -35.28 5.63
C GLY A 7 -6.13 -34.67 4.28
N ILE A 8 -4.98 -33.98 4.22
CA ILE A 8 -4.46 -33.40 2.98
C ILE A 8 -3.80 -34.51 2.16
N ARG A 9 -4.48 -35.00 1.14
CA ARG A 9 -4.04 -36.13 0.32
C ARG A 9 -3.08 -35.74 -0.81
N TYR A 10 -3.22 -34.53 -1.34
CA TYR A 10 -2.46 -34.05 -2.51
C TYR A 10 -2.02 -32.62 -2.30
N THR A 11 -0.85 -32.29 -2.83
CA THR A 11 -0.33 -30.92 -2.93
C THR A 11 0.16 -30.69 -4.36
N ALA A 12 -0.02 -29.49 -4.87
CA ALA A 12 0.57 -29.03 -6.11
C ALA A 12 1.50 -27.85 -5.82
N THR A 13 2.62 -27.77 -6.54
CA THR A 13 3.54 -26.63 -6.45
C THR A 13 3.63 -25.97 -7.82
N TYR A 14 3.48 -24.65 -7.84
CA TYR A 14 3.70 -23.83 -9.03
C TYR A 14 4.47 -22.57 -8.63
N TYR A 15 4.94 -21.84 -9.63
CA TYR A 15 5.69 -20.61 -9.44
C TYR A 15 4.91 -19.46 -10.03
N ASP A 16 4.88 -18.36 -9.31
CA ASP A 16 4.25 -17.11 -9.74
C ASP A 16 5.04 -15.91 -9.25
N ALA A 17 4.75 -14.72 -9.79
CA ALA A 17 5.33 -13.48 -9.30
C ALA A 17 4.70 -13.10 -7.97
N SER A 18 5.52 -12.61 -7.06
CA SER A 18 5.08 -12.09 -5.77
C SER A 18 5.41 -10.61 -5.65
N MET A 19 4.44 -9.83 -5.18
CA MET A 19 4.61 -8.43 -4.84
C MET A 19 4.79 -8.34 -3.33
N HIS A 20 6.01 -8.02 -2.90
CA HIS A 20 6.34 -7.95 -1.48
C HIS A 20 5.96 -6.62 -0.84
N ASP A 21 5.95 -5.55 -1.63
CA ASP A 21 5.75 -4.17 -1.18
C ASP A 21 4.87 -3.41 -2.19
N PRO A 22 3.53 -3.55 -2.08
CA PRO A 22 2.60 -2.90 -2.99
C PRO A 22 2.58 -1.38 -2.85
N GLU A 23 2.83 -0.84 -1.65
CA GLU A 23 2.94 0.60 -1.39
C GLU A 23 4.13 1.19 -2.15
N ARG A 24 5.28 0.50 -2.14
CA ARG A 24 6.45 0.90 -2.92
C ARG A 24 6.15 0.95 -4.42
N LEU A 25 5.47 -0.07 -4.95
CA LEU A 25 5.09 -0.08 -6.35
C LEU A 25 4.16 1.11 -6.69
N ALA A 26 3.19 1.41 -5.83
CA ALA A 26 2.28 2.54 -6.03
C ALA A 26 3.03 3.88 -6.05
N LEU A 27 3.98 4.08 -5.13
CA LEU A 27 4.83 5.27 -5.09
C LEU A 27 5.74 5.38 -6.32
N ASP A 28 6.34 4.28 -6.75
CA ASP A 28 7.19 4.28 -7.94
C ASP A 28 6.40 4.67 -9.20
N VAL A 29 5.17 4.14 -9.35
CA VAL A 29 4.28 4.53 -10.47
C VAL A 29 3.90 6.02 -10.38
N LEU A 30 3.62 6.52 -9.18
CA LEU A 30 3.31 7.93 -8.95
C LEU A 30 4.50 8.83 -9.31
N HIS A 31 5.69 8.50 -8.82
CA HIS A 31 6.90 9.26 -9.10
C HIS A 31 7.26 9.25 -10.58
N ASP A 32 7.18 8.10 -11.25
CA ASP A 32 7.40 7.99 -12.70
C ASP A 32 6.43 8.89 -13.48
N GLY A 33 5.15 8.96 -13.05
CA GLY A 33 4.15 9.84 -13.65
C GLY A 33 4.47 11.33 -13.43
N LEU A 34 4.91 11.70 -12.23
CA LEU A 34 5.33 13.07 -11.92
C LEU A 34 6.58 13.48 -12.70
N GLU A 35 7.56 12.59 -12.83
CA GLU A 35 8.78 12.82 -13.61
C GLU A 35 8.46 12.95 -15.10
N ALA A 36 7.62 12.08 -15.65
CA ALA A 36 7.17 12.17 -17.04
C ALA A 36 6.46 13.50 -17.32
N GLY A 37 5.66 14.00 -16.39
CA GLY A 37 4.99 15.30 -16.51
C GLY A 37 5.93 16.51 -16.37
N ARG A 38 7.18 16.30 -15.95
CA ARG A 38 8.21 17.36 -15.86
C ARG A 38 9.21 17.35 -17.01
N SER A 39 9.24 16.28 -17.80
CA SER A 39 10.23 16.11 -18.86
C SER A 39 10.07 17.18 -19.96
N PRO A 40 11.16 17.78 -20.46
CA PRO A 40 11.12 18.65 -21.64
C PRO A 40 10.51 17.90 -22.84
N GLY A 41 9.58 18.53 -23.54
CA GLY A 41 8.88 17.90 -24.67
C GLY A 41 7.69 17.05 -24.24
N ALA A 42 7.25 17.08 -22.98
CA ALA A 42 5.96 16.52 -22.58
C ALA A 42 4.84 17.20 -23.40
N ILE A 43 4.03 16.39 -24.05
CA ILE A 43 2.96 16.87 -24.95
C ILE A 43 1.67 16.97 -24.14
N GLY A 44 1.11 18.16 -24.05
CA GLY A 44 -0.17 18.41 -23.41
C GLY A 44 -1.38 18.08 -24.28
N PRO A 45 -2.59 18.28 -23.75
CA PRO A 45 -3.83 18.12 -24.51
C PRO A 45 -3.80 18.96 -25.80
N GLY A 46 -4.14 18.31 -26.92
CA GLY A 46 -4.11 18.98 -28.24
C GLY A 46 -2.77 18.93 -28.98
N GLY A 47 -1.75 18.21 -28.45
CA GLY A 47 -0.47 18.00 -29.13
C GLY A 47 0.50 19.17 -29.06
N ALA A 48 0.24 20.18 -28.22
CA ALA A 48 1.17 21.26 -27.99
C ALA A 48 2.28 20.84 -27.03
N GLU A 49 3.55 21.13 -27.36
CA GLU A 49 4.63 21.06 -26.39
C GLU A 49 4.32 21.98 -25.21
N MET A 50 4.22 21.42 -24.03
CA MET A 50 4.00 22.18 -22.83
C MET A 50 5.35 22.61 -22.28
N GLY A 51 5.49 23.90 -22.01
CA GLY A 51 6.71 24.45 -21.41
C GLY A 51 7.05 23.76 -20.07
N ALA A 52 8.26 23.95 -19.57
CA ALA A 52 8.82 23.30 -18.38
C ALA A 52 8.07 23.62 -17.05
N GLY A 53 6.78 23.42 -17.02
CA GLY A 53 5.90 23.50 -15.84
C GLY A 53 5.47 22.11 -15.43
N ALA A 54 5.24 21.87 -14.16
CA ALA A 54 4.73 20.59 -13.66
C ALA A 54 3.35 20.32 -14.27
N LEU A 55 3.28 19.42 -15.25
CA LEU A 55 2.05 19.00 -15.91
C LEU A 55 1.27 17.98 -15.07
N ALA A 56 1.98 17.23 -14.22
CA ALA A 56 1.41 16.31 -13.28
C ALA A 56 1.66 16.78 -11.84
N ARG A 57 0.64 16.68 -11.01
CA ARG A 57 0.73 16.97 -9.57
C ARG A 57 0.08 15.83 -8.81
N ALA A 58 0.61 15.55 -7.62
CA ALA A 58 0.02 14.63 -6.67
C ALA A 58 0.00 15.29 -5.30
N ALA A 59 -1.09 15.06 -4.57
CA ALA A 59 -1.23 15.44 -3.18
C ALA A 59 -1.95 14.32 -2.45
N ASN A 60 -1.42 13.91 -1.31
CA ASN A 60 -2.12 13.09 -0.32
C ASN A 60 -2.84 14.00 0.68
N TYR A 61 -3.71 13.42 1.51
CA TYR A 61 -4.53 14.14 2.49
C TYR A 61 -5.44 15.22 1.88
N VAL A 62 -5.76 15.12 0.59
CA VAL A 62 -6.73 15.98 -0.07
C VAL A 62 -7.97 15.17 -0.40
N GLU A 63 -9.06 15.47 0.29
CA GLU A 63 -10.34 14.79 0.20
C GLU A 63 -11.30 15.49 -0.74
N ALA A 64 -11.95 14.77 -1.66
CA ALA A 64 -13.07 15.29 -2.43
C ALA A 64 -14.33 15.31 -1.54
N ILE A 65 -14.82 16.50 -1.23
CA ILE A 65 -15.93 16.71 -0.27
C ILE A 65 -17.24 17.18 -0.94
N GLY A 66 -17.23 17.38 -2.26
CA GLY A 66 -18.42 17.81 -2.98
C GLY A 66 -18.11 18.32 -4.37
N ALA A 67 -19.16 18.77 -5.04
CA ALA A 67 -19.06 19.48 -6.30
C ALA A 67 -20.04 20.65 -6.35
N ASP A 68 -19.68 21.72 -7.08
CA ASP A 68 -20.52 22.88 -7.37
C ASP A 68 -20.33 23.34 -8.82
N ALA A 69 -20.96 24.46 -9.20
CA ALA A 69 -20.82 25.02 -10.54
C ALA A 69 -19.37 25.40 -10.89
N GLY A 70 -18.49 25.51 -9.94
CA GLY A 70 -17.06 25.79 -10.12
C GLY A 70 -16.21 24.58 -10.39
N GLY A 71 -16.64 23.39 -10.00
CA GLY A 71 -15.89 22.13 -10.10
C GLY A 71 -15.98 21.26 -8.86
N VAL A 72 -14.94 20.45 -8.61
CA VAL A 72 -14.82 19.58 -7.43
C VAL A 72 -14.31 20.38 -6.24
N ARG A 73 -15.05 20.37 -5.15
CA ARG A 73 -14.60 20.91 -3.88
C ARG A 73 -13.72 19.87 -3.18
N VAL A 74 -12.56 20.31 -2.77
CA VAL A 74 -11.59 19.49 -2.04
C VAL A 74 -11.24 20.15 -0.72
N ARG A 75 -10.89 19.34 0.27
CA ARG A 75 -10.41 19.79 1.57
C ARG A 75 -9.06 19.16 1.86
N ASP A 76 -8.11 19.96 2.27
CA ASP A 76 -6.88 19.51 2.90
C ASP A 76 -7.22 18.98 4.30
N ALA A 77 -7.04 17.70 4.54
CA ALA A 77 -7.37 17.07 5.81
C ALA A 77 -6.38 17.42 6.94
N VAL A 78 -5.22 18.01 6.60
CA VAL A 78 -4.22 18.46 7.59
C VAL A 78 -4.53 19.87 8.07
N THR A 79 -4.78 20.79 7.15
CA THR A 79 -5.00 22.21 7.46
C THR A 79 -6.47 22.59 7.62
N GLY A 80 -7.38 21.79 7.04
CA GLY A 80 -8.81 22.09 6.95
C GLY A 80 -9.16 23.10 5.85
N GLU A 81 -8.18 23.57 5.09
CA GLU A 81 -8.43 24.50 3.98
C GLU A 81 -9.20 23.83 2.85
N GLU A 82 -10.14 24.59 2.25
CA GLU A 82 -10.92 24.11 1.12
C GLU A 82 -10.53 24.85 -0.17
N ALA A 83 -10.59 24.12 -1.28
CA ALA A 83 -10.36 24.65 -2.61
C ALA A 83 -11.33 24.06 -3.64
N VAL A 84 -11.47 24.71 -4.79
CA VAL A 84 -12.24 24.18 -5.92
C VAL A 84 -11.31 23.86 -7.08
N LEU A 85 -11.33 22.61 -7.53
CA LEU A 85 -10.57 22.13 -8.67
C LEU A 85 -11.46 22.03 -9.91
N ARG A 86 -11.08 22.74 -10.98
CA ARG A 86 -11.75 22.67 -12.26
C ARG A 86 -11.06 21.64 -13.16
N ALA A 87 -11.85 20.74 -13.73
CA ALA A 87 -11.35 19.70 -14.63
C ALA A 87 -12.32 19.48 -15.79
N SER A 88 -11.80 19.12 -16.94
CA SER A 88 -12.62 18.68 -18.08
C SER A 88 -13.12 17.25 -17.92
N VAL A 89 -12.38 16.42 -17.18
CA VAL A 89 -12.72 15.04 -16.85
C VAL A 89 -12.27 14.76 -15.42
N ILE A 90 -13.11 14.11 -14.66
CA ILE A 90 -12.82 13.60 -13.33
C ILE A 90 -12.68 12.07 -13.42
N VAL A 91 -11.64 11.52 -12.83
CA VAL A 91 -11.48 10.07 -12.67
C VAL A 91 -11.65 9.73 -11.21
N ASN A 92 -12.71 8.99 -10.90
CA ASN A 92 -12.90 8.40 -9.59
C ASN A 92 -12.28 7.00 -9.56
N ALA A 93 -11.08 6.88 -8.98
CA ALA A 93 -10.36 5.62 -8.77
C ALA A 93 -10.15 5.35 -7.28
N SER A 94 -11.09 5.78 -6.42
CA SER A 94 -11.01 5.70 -4.97
C SER A 94 -11.23 4.28 -4.41
N GLY A 95 -11.34 3.28 -5.27
CA GLY A 95 -11.41 1.87 -4.88
C GLY A 95 -12.69 1.56 -4.10
N PRO A 96 -12.61 1.05 -2.84
CA PRO A 96 -13.81 0.73 -2.06
C PRO A 96 -14.66 1.96 -1.69
N TRP A 97 -14.09 3.18 -1.76
CA TRP A 97 -14.79 4.44 -1.52
C TRP A 97 -15.42 5.06 -2.78
N THR A 98 -15.48 4.32 -3.90
CA THR A 98 -16.03 4.83 -5.17
C THR A 98 -17.45 5.38 -5.00
N ASP A 99 -18.32 4.67 -4.31
CA ASP A 99 -19.72 5.09 -4.12
C ASP A 99 -19.82 6.33 -3.22
N LEU A 100 -19.05 6.39 -2.12
CA LEU A 100 -19.00 7.57 -1.24
C LEU A 100 -18.44 8.80 -1.96
N THR A 101 -17.44 8.61 -2.82
CA THR A 101 -16.91 9.71 -3.63
C THR A 101 -17.93 10.20 -4.66
N ASN A 102 -18.67 9.30 -5.33
CA ASN A 102 -19.73 9.67 -6.25
C ASN A 102 -20.88 10.38 -5.51
N GLU A 103 -21.27 9.91 -4.33
CA GLU A 103 -22.26 10.58 -3.50
C GLU A 103 -21.83 12.00 -3.13
N ALA A 104 -20.58 12.20 -2.71
CA ALA A 104 -20.02 13.53 -2.44
C ALA A 104 -20.05 14.42 -3.69
N LEU A 105 -19.84 13.86 -4.87
CA LEU A 105 -19.91 14.59 -6.14
C LEU A 105 -21.35 14.89 -6.60
N GLY A 106 -22.37 14.40 -5.89
CA GLY A 106 -23.78 14.57 -6.23
C GLY A 106 -24.33 13.53 -7.21
N GLU A 107 -23.59 12.43 -7.42
CA GLU A 107 -23.94 11.31 -8.30
C GLU A 107 -24.10 10.01 -7.46
N PRO A 108 -25.19 9.89 -6.65
CA PRO A 108 -25.37 8.75 -5.75
C PRO A 108 -25.74 7.50 -6.55
N GLU A 109 -24.75 6.66 -6.80
CA GLU A 109 -24.95 5.34 -7.42
C GLU A 109 -24.32 4.26 -6.52
N ARG A 110 -24.94 3.06 -6.50
CA ARG A 110 -24.38 1.90 -5.81
C ARG A 110 -23.68 0.98 -6.81
N LEU A 111 -22.42 1.27 -7.09
CA LEU A 111 -21.60 0.57 -8.06
C LEU A 111 -20.81 -0.58 -7.44
N THR A 112 -20.46 -0.46 -6.15
CA THR A 112 -19.63 -1.41 -5.44
C THR A 112 -20.42 -2.24 -4.43
N GLY A 113 -19.98 -3.50 -4.25
CA GLY A 113 -20.47 -4.38 -3.19
C GLY A 113 -19.28 -4.73 -2.31
N GLY A 114 -18.99 -3.90 -1.30
CA GLY A 114 -17.80 -4.03 -0.49
C GLY A 114 -17.75 -5.33 0.31
N THR A 115 -16.67 -6.12 0.15
CA THR A 115 -16.37 -7.24 1.04
C THR A 115 -15.08 -7.00 1.78
N LYS A 116 -15.13 -7.10 3.10
CA LYS A 116 -13.97 -6.96 3.99
C LYS A 116 -13.18 -8.26 4.02
N GLY A 117 -11.86 -8.15 3.89
CA GLY A 117 -10.93 -9.24 4.13
C GLY A 117 -9.87 -8.83 5.15
N SER A 118 -9.71 -9.66 6.18
CA SER A 118 -8.75 -9.45 7.26
C SER A 118 -7.55 -10.37 7.13
N HIS A 119 -6.46 -9.99 7.81
CA HIS A 119 -5.22 -10.75 7.87
C HIS A 119 -4.58 -10.60 9.24
N LEU A 120 -3.85 -11.64 9.66
CA LEU A 120 -2.94 -11.61 10.80
C LEU A 120 -1.50 -11.73 10.35
N VAL A 121 -0.61 -11.03 11.00
CA VAL A 121 0.84 -11.21 10.92
C VAL A 121 1.32 -11.79 12.23
N LEU A 122 1.97 -12.96 12.15
CA LEU A 122 2.40 -13.74 13.31
C LEU A 122 3.92 -13.77 13.40
N ASP A 123 4.44 -13.54 14.60
CA ASP A 123 5.80 -13.88 14.99
C ASP A 123 5.79 -15.29 15.58
N LEU A 124 5.82 -16.30 14.70
CA LEU A 124 5.76 -17.71 15.07
C LEU A 124 6.80 -18.50 14.27
N PRO A 125 8.04 -18.63 14.81
CA PRO A 125 9.15 -19.28 14.13
C PRO A 125 8.86 -20.71 13.68
N ALA A 126 8.07 -21.46 14.46
CA ALA A 126 7.66 -22.81 14.10
C ALA A 126 6.82 -22.83 12.83
N LEU A 127 5.86 -21.90 12.68
CA LEU A 127 5.03 -21.78 11.50
C LEU A 127 5.85 -21.25 10.30
N LEU A 128 6.74 -20.28 10.53
CA LEU A 128 7.63 -19.76 9.50
C LEU A 128 8.51 -20.88 8.91
N ALA A 129 9.12 -21.69 9.77
CA ALA A 129 9.89 -22.86 9.35
C ALA A 129 9.02 -23.88 8.60
N ALA A 130 7.77 -24.06 9.07
CA ALA A 130 6.80 -24.97 8.49
C ALA A 130 6.45 -24.65 7.04
N THR A 131 6.44 -23.38 6.65
CA THR A 131 6.15 -22.95 5.26
C THR A 131 7.27 -23.41 4.30
N GLY A 132 8.50 -23.61 4.78
CA GLY A 132 9.67 -23.88 3.94
C GLY A 132 9.93 -22.76 2.92
N GLY A 133 9.61 -21.52 3.27
CA GLY A 133 9.74 -20.33 2.40
C GLY A 133 8.72 -20.27 1.27
N ARG A 134 7.63 -21.04 1.34
CA ARG A 134 6.60 -21.11 0.30
C ARG A 134 5.29 -20.49 0.79
N LEU A 135 4.60 -19.82 -0.09
CA LEU A 135 3.22 -19.45 0.13
C LEU A 135 2.35 -20.72 -0.01
N ILE A 136 1.48 -20.95 0.95
CA ILE A 136 0.58 -22.11 1.01
C ILE A 136 -0.84 -21.60 0.78
N PHE A 137 -1.46 -22.04 -0.31
CA PHE A 137 -2.89 -21.87 -0.55
C PHE A 137 -3.62 -23.15 -0.24
N PHE A 138 -4.80 -23.05 0.34
CA PHE A 138 -5.67 -24.18 0.57
C PHE A 138 -7.14 -23.76 0.58
N GLY A 139 -8.02 -24.69 0.18
CA GLY A 139 -9.46 -24.52 0.33
C GLY A 139 -9.89 -24.88 1.76
N HIS A 140 -10.64 -24.02 2.41
CA HIS A 140 -11.26 -24.30 3.69
C HIS A 140 -12.66 -24.90 3.50
N SER A 141 -13.21 -25.54 4.53
CA SER A 141 -14.53 -26.22 4.48
C SER A 141 -15.70 -25.26 4.21
N ASP A 142 -15.53 -23.97 4.44
CA ASP A 142 -16.49 -22.90 4.12
C ASP A 142 -16.45 -22.43 2.66
N GLY A 143 -15.64 -23.08 1.81
CA GLY A 143 -15.48 -22.76 0.38
C GLY A 143 -14.49 -21.63 0.07
N ARG A 144 -13.88 -21.02 1.08
CA ARG A 144 -12.89 -19.94 0.87
C ARG A 144 -11.53 -20.50 0.52
N ILE A 145 -10.80 -19.75 -0.31
CA ILE A 145 -9.36 -19.96 -0.52
C ILE A 145 -8.62 -19.06 0.45
N VAL A 146 -7.80 -19.67 1.29
CA VAL A 146 -7.03 -19.01 2.34
C VAL A 146 -5.54 -19.25 2.14
N LEU A 147 -4.71 -18.44 2.79
CA LEU A 147 -3.28 -18.47 2.60
C LEU A 147 -2.50 -18.41 3.92
N ILE A 148 -1.33 -19.04 3.92
CA ILE A 148 -0.28 -18.88 4.91
C ILE A 148 0.98 -18.47 4.13
N TYR A 149 1.49 -17.26 4.37
CA TYR A 149 2.53 -16.64 3.56
C TYR A 149 3.71 -16.13 4.40
N PRO A 150 4.92 -16.69 4.22
CA PRO A 150 6.12 -16.16 4.86
C PRO A 150 6.53 -14.85 4.20
N LEU A 151 6.56 -13.76 4.96
CA LEU A 151 6.91 -12.42 4.47
C LEU A 151 7.70 -11.65 5.53
N ASN A 152 8.86 -11.10 5.16
CA ASN A 152 9.71 -10.28 6.02
C ASN A 152 10.04 -10.92 7.39
N GLY A 153 10.31 -12.25 7.41
CA GLY A 153 10.61 -12.98 8.64
C GLY A 153 9.40 -13.26 9.53
N ARG A 154 8.20 -12.93 9.09
CA ARG A 154 6.91 -13.19 9.75
C ARG A 154 6.05 -14.12 8.91
N VAL A 155 4.90 -14.49 9.43
CA VAL A 155 3.90 -15.26 8.68
C VAL A 155 2.60 -14.49 8.60
N LEU A 156 2.19 -14.18 7.38
CA LEU A 156 0.88 -13.62 7.08
C LEU A 156 -0.15 -14.75 6.93
N VAL A 157 -1.27 -14.65 7.65
CA VAL A 157 -2.39 -15.59 7.55
C VAL A 157 -3.64 -14.84 7.11
N GLY A 158 -4.35 -15.32 6.13
CA GLY A 158 -5.55 -14.70 5.58
C GLY A 158 -6.27 -15.62 4.60
N THR A 159 -7.43 -15.28 4.14
CA THR A 159 -8.18 -14.05 4.34
C THR A 159 -9.64 -14.38 4.65
N THR A 160 -10.35 -13.45 5.26
CA THR A 160 -11.82 -13.50 5.35
C THR A 160 -12.45 -12.85 4.11
N ASP A 161 -13.76 -13.01 3.97
CA ASP A 161 -14.56 -12.38 2.92
C ASP A 161 -15.97 -12.15 3.47
N LEU A 162 -16.17 -10.99 4.11
CA LEU A 162 -17.37 -10.63 4.85
C LEU A 162 -17.99 -9.38 4.24
N GLU A 163 -19.30 -9.33 4.14
CA GLU A 163 -19.98 -8.08 3.79
C GLU A 163 -19.62 -6.97 4.77
N HIS A 164 -19.46 -5.76 4.26
CA HIS A 164 -19.01 -4.62 5.06
C HIS A 164 -19.68 -3.32 4.60
N ASP A 165 -20.21 -2.57 5.56
CA ASP A 165 -20.66 -1.21 5.34
C ASP A 165 -19.45 -0.25 5.36
N MET A 166 -19.27 0.50 4.28
CA MET A 166 -18.16 1.46 4.15
C MET A 166 -18.24 2.64 5.11
N HIS A 167 -19.36 2.86 5.78
CA HIS A 167 -19.51 3.85 6.86
C HIS A 167 -18.98 3.34 8.21
N GLU A 168 -18.78 2.03 8.34
CA GLU A 168 -18.26 1.43 9.56
C GLU A 168 -16.72 1.28 9.53
N PRO A 169 -16.05 1.30 10.69
CA PRO A 169 -14.61 1.10 10.77
C PRO A 169 -14.17 -0.26 10.22
N THR A 170 -13.23 -0.25 9.29
CA THR A 170 -12.67 -1.48 8.70
C THR A 170 -11.59 -2.05 9.61
N VAL A 171 -11.94 -3.00 10.46
CA VAL A 171 -11.06 -3.63 11.44
C VAL A 171 -11.10 -5.15 11.37
N CYS A 172 -10.01 -5.81 11.76
CA CYS A 172 -9.99 -7.27 11.99
C CYS A 172 -10.58 -7.55 13.36
N THR A 173 -11.69 -8.30 13.40
CA THR A 173 -12.41 -8.63 14.65
C THR A 173 -11.79 -9.82 15.39
N GLU A 174 -12.18 -10.02 16.64
CA GLU A 174 -11.71 -11.18 17.43
C GLU A 174 -12.22 -12.51 16.87
N GLU A 175 -13.42 -12.55 16.29
CA GLU A 175 -13.95 -13.72 15.61
C GLU A 175 -13.12 -14.08 14.37
N GLU A 176 -12.62 -13.08 13.66
CA GLU A 176 -11.70 -13.29 12.53
C GLU A 176 -10.34 -13.79 13.01
N VAL A 177 -9.84 -13.32 14.15
CA VAL A 177 -8.62 -13.85 14.79
C VAL A 177 -8.78 -15.34 15.12
N ASP A 178 -9.87 -15.72 15.77
CA ASP A 178 -10.15 -17.12 16.10
C ASP A 178 -10.30 -18.01 14.86
N TYR A 179 -10.91 -17.48 13.81
CA TYR A 179 -10.99 -18.13 12.51
C TYR A 179 -9.59 -18.40 11.94
N PHE A 180 -8.68 -17.43 11.94
CA PHE A 180 -7.31 -17.60 11.45
C PHE A 180 -6.51 -18.62 12.26
N PHE A 181 -6.67 -18.67 13.56
CA PHE A 181 -6.07 -19.71 14.37
C PHE A 181 -6.61 -21.09 14.01
N GLY A 182 -7.90 -21.19 13.73
CA GLY A 182 -8.51 -22.40 13.20
C GLY A 182 -7.87 -22.86 11.88
N LEU A 183 -7.58 -21.91 10.96
CA LEU A 183 -6.90 -22.19 9.69
C LEU A 183 -5.48 -22.75 9.90
N VAL A 184 -4.70 -22.14 10.79
CA VAL A 184 -3.34 -22.63 11.09
C VAL A 184 -3.40 -24.06 11.65
N ARG A 185 -4.27 -24.31 12.64
CA ARG A 185 -4.44 -25.65 13.23
C ARG A 185 -4.99 -26.67 12.23
N HIS A 186 -5.79 -26.24 11.27
CA HIS A 186 -6.29 -27.12 10.20
C HIS A 186 -5.17 -27.62 9.30
N VAL A 187 -4.22 -26.77 8.92
CA VAL A 187 -3.11 -27.15 8.02
C VAL A 187 -1.96 -27.80 8.80
N PHE A 188 -1.64 -27.25 9.95
CA PHE A 188 -0.51 -27.67 10.81
C PHE A 188 -0.98 -28.00 12.23
N PRO A 189 -1.63 -29.14 12.45
CA PRO A 189 -2.26 -29.47 13.73
C PRO A 189 -1.29 -29.62 14.91
N THR A 190 0.01 -29.66 14.64
CA THR A 190 1.07 -29.76 15.68
C THR A 190 1.70 -28.40 16.02
N ILE A 191 1.26 -27.32 15.38
CA ILE A 191 1.74 -25.98 15.67
C ILE A 191 0.71 -25.29 16.55
N ASP A 192 1.14 -24.95 17.76
CA ASP A 192 0.35 -24.15 18.67
C ASP A 192 0.41 -22.67 18.27
N VAL A 193 -0.76 -22.03 18.26
CA VAL A 193 -0.92 -20.62 17.89
C VAL A 193 -1.92 -19.96 18.81
N ASP A 194 -1.55 -18.83 19.34
CA ASP A 194 -2.37 -18.01 20.22
C ASP A 194 -2.15 -16.50 19.95
N ARG A 195 -2.84 -15.66 20.72
CA ARG A 195 -2.82 -14.20 20.54
C ARG A 195 -1.46 -13.56 20.80
N THR A 196 -0.60 -14.17 21.62
CA THR A 196 0.73 -13.64 21.93
C THR A 196 1.66 -13.62 20.71
N HIS A 197 1.36 -14.42 19.70
CA HIS A 197 2.10 -14.45 18.44
C HIS A 197 1.69 -13.32 17.45
N ILE A 198 0.59 -12.61 17.71
CA ILE A 198 0.13 -11.54 16.83
C ILE A 198 1.05 -10.33 16.97
N VAL A 199 1.65 -9.90 15.88
CA VAL A 199 2.45 -8.67 15.81
C VAL A 199 1.74 -7.55 15.07
N TYR A 200 0.84 -7.90 14.15
CA TYR A 200 0.01 -6.96 13.42
C TYR A 200 -1.25 -7.64 12.90
N ARG A 201 -2.35 -6.89 12.85
CA ARG A 201 -3.61 -7.31 12.23
C ARG A 201 -4.18 -6.16 11.42
N PHE A 202 -4.73 -6.46 10.27
CA PHE A 202 -5.33 -5.44 9.41
C PHE A 202 -6.49 -6.01 8.61
N ALA A 203 -7.34 -5.12 8.15
CA ALA A 203 -8.44 -5.41 7.26
C ALA A 203 -8.47 -4.39 6.13
N GLY A 204 -9.02 -4.80 5.01
CA GLY A 204 -9.28 -3.94 3.87
C GLY A 204 -10.55 -4.36 3.14
N VAL A 205 -11.20 -3.43 2.48
CA VAL A 205 -12.40 -3.70 1.70
C VAL A 205 -12.03 -3.84 0.22
N ARG A 206 -12.57 -4.88 -0.42
CA ARG A 206 -12.34 -5.11 -1.85
C ARG A 206 -13.35 -4.29 -2.65
N PRO A 207 -12.92 -3.53 -3.65
CA PRO A 207 -13.80 -2.76 -4.52
C PRO A 207 -14.48 -3.67 -5.57
N LEU A 208 -15.20 -4.71 -5.12
CA LEU A 208 -15.89 -5.61 -6.04
C LEU A 208 -17.10 -4.89 -6.66
N PRO A 209 -17.44 -5.17 -7.93
CA PRO A 209 -18.69 -4.69 -8.52
C PRO A 209 -19.88 -5.13 -7.69
N GLY A 210 -20.91 -4.30 -7.58
CA GLY A 210 -22.17 -4.63 -6.92
C GLY A 210 -22.74 -5.94 -7.50
N HIS A 211 -23.16 -6.87 -6.64
CA HIS A 211 -23.46 -8.25 -7.04
C HIS A 211 -24.82 -8.79 -6.54
N GLY A 212 -25.64 -7.94 -5.93
CA GLY A 212 -26.94 -8.35 -5.40
C GLY A 212 -26.80 -9.53 -4.42
N ASP A 213 -27.58 -10.59 -4.63
CA ASP A 213 -27.62 -11.77 -3.74
C ASP A 213 -26.52 -12.82 -4.02
N LEU A 214 -25.54 -12.54 -4.89
CA LEU A 214 -24.45 -13.49 -5.16
C LEU A 214 -23.50 -13.56 -3.97
N ALA A 215 -23.13 -14.78 -3.56
CA ALA A 215 -22.12 -14.94 -2.52
C ALA A 215 -20.76 -14.35 -2.96
N PRO A 216 -20.01 -13.68 -2.06
CA PRO A 216 -18.78 -12.93 -2.38
C PRO A 216 -17.74 -13.69 -3.21
N GLY A 217 -17.59 -15.00 -2.99
CA GLY A 217 -16.64 -15.85 -3.71
C GLY A 217 -16.95 -16.06 -5.21
N PHE A 218 -18.18 -15.77 -5.64
CA PHE A 218 -18.65 -15.94 -7.03
C PHE A 218 -18.74 -14.61 -7.79
N VAL A 219 -18.41 -13.48 -7.17
CA VAL A 219 -18.47 -12.17 -7.79
C VAL A 219 -17.33 -12.05 -8.81
N SER A 220 -17.66 -11.58 -10.02
CA SER A 220 -16.64 -11.29 -11.01
C SER A 220 -15.66 -10.23 -10.49
N ARG A 221 -14.40 -10.49 -10.68
CA ARG A 221 -13.31 -9.53 -10.36
C ARG A 221 -12.86 -8.74 -11.59
N ASP A 222 -13.65 -8.76 -12.66
CA ASP A 222 -13.40 -7.91 -13.81
C ASP A 222 -13.75 -6.46 -13.46
N TYR A 223 -13.00 -5.54 -14.04
CA TYR A 223 -13.28 -4.12 -13.83
C TYR A 223 -14.24 -3.59 -14.88
N ARG A 224 -14.90 -2.50 -14.55
CA ARG A 224 -15.70 -1.70 -15.45
C ARG A 224 -15.45 -0.22 -15.21
N ILE A 225 -15.71 0.60 -16.21
CA ILE A 225 -15.61 2.05 -16.15
C ILE A 225 -17.02 2.60 -16.35
N GLU A 226 -17.59 3.15 -15.30
CA GLU A 226 -18.90 3.78 -15.33
C GLU A 226 -18.75 5.27 -15.65
N ARG A 227 -19.71 5.84 -16.37
CA ARG A 227 -19.68 7.24 -16.82
C ARG A 227 -20.91 7.96 -16.33
N ALA A 228 -20.69 9.14 -15.77
CA ALA A 228 -21.73 10.07 -15.41
C ALA A 228 -21.34 11.49 -15.86
N ASP A 229 -22.32 12.33 -16.12
CA ASP A 229 -22.09 13.76 -16.34
C ASP A 229 -22.27 14.47 -15.01
N LEU A 230 -21.27 15.21 -14.55
CA LEU A 230 -21.35 15.99 -13.32
C LEU A 230 -22.48 17.02 -13.42
N GLN A 231 -23.57 16.77 -12.72
CA GLN A 231 -24.81 17.56 -12.87
C GLN A 231 -24.63 19.04 -12.54
N THR A 232 -23.74 19.36 -11.61
CA THR A 232 -23.45 20.73 -11.19
C THR A 232 -22.79 21.58 -12.26
N THR A 233 -22.02 20.98 -13.19
CA THR A 233 -21.35 21.68 -14.29
C THR A 233 -22.01 21.41 -15.65
N GLY A 234 -22.71 20.29 -15.81
CA GLY A 234 -23.36 19.85 -17.05
C GLY A 234 -22.42 19.51 -18.21
N THR A 235 -21.11 19.68 -18.04
CA THR A 235 -20.10 19.52 -19.11
C THR A 235 -18.92 18.68 -18.71
N THR A 236 -18.68 18.46 -17.42
CA THR A 236 -17.59 17.64 -16.89
C THR A 236 -18.05 16.19 -16.73
N GLN A 237 -17.31 15.27 -17.30
CA GLN A 237 -17.59 13.85 -17.14
C GLN A 237 -16.84 13.26 -15.94
N VAL A 238 -17.51 12.38 -15.20
CA VAL A 238 -16.94 11.54 -14.16
C VAL A 238 -16.79 10.13 -14.70
N LEU A 239 -15.59 9.58 -14.65
CA LEU A 239 -15.27 8.20 -15.00
C LEU A 239 -14.95 7.44 -13.72
N SER A 240 -15.87 6.59 -13.26
CA SER A 240 -15.71 5.81 -12.04
C SER A 240 -15.17 4.41 -12.35
N LEU A 241 -14.03 4.08 -11.75
CA LEU A 241 -13.42 2.76 -11.89
C LEU A 241 -13.97 1.82 -10.81
N VAL A 242 -14.61 0.73 -11.22
CA VAL A 242 -15.19 -0.27 -10.34
C VAL A 242 -14.51 -1.61 -10.55
N GLY A 243 -14.02 -2.23 -9.47
CA GLY A 243 -13.31 -3.50 -9.54
C GLY A 243 -11.83 -3.36 -9.89
N GLY A 244 -11.25 -4.45 -10.42
CA GLY A 244 -9.85 -4.52 -10.81
C GLY A 244 -8.99 -5.40 -9.89
N LYS A 245 -7.79 -5.69 -10.36
CA LYS A 245 -6.79 -6.53 -9.66
C LYS A 245 -5.42 -5.89 -9.75
N TRP A 246 -4.59 -6.11 -8.73
CA TRP A 246 -3.19 -5.71 -8.78
C TRP A 246 -2.43 -6.26 -9.99
N THR A 247 -2.74 -7.47 -10.42
CA THR A 247 -2.10 -8.10 -11.58
C THR A 247 -2.44 -7.45 -12.91
N THR A 248 -3.52 -6.68 -12.99
CA THR A 248 -4.01 -6.04 -14.24
C THR A 248 -3.95 -4.52 -14.20
N PHE A 249 -3.45 -3.90 -13.11
CA PHE A 249 -3.51 -2.45 -12.87
C PHE A 249 -2.97 -1.62 -14.04
N ARG A 250 -1.85 -2.01 -14.65
CA ARG A 250 -1.25 -1.30 -15.77
C ARG A 250 -2.17 -1.26 -17.01
N ALA A 251 -2.69 -2.43 -17.41
CA ALA A 251 -3.56 -2.54 -18.58
C ALA A 251 -4.90 -1.82 -18.34
N LEU A 252 -5.42 -1.91 -17.12
CA LEU A 252 -6.62 -1.20 -16.68
C LEU A 252 -6.41 0.33 -16.75
N ALA A 253 -5.30 0.82 -16.20
CA ALA A 253 -4.98 2.25 -16.23
C ALA A 253 -4.79 2.77 -17.67
N GLU A 254 -4.20 1.95 -18.55
CA GLU A 254 -4.06 2.26 -19.97
C GLU A 254 -5.42 2.35 -20.68
N HIS A 255 -6.35 1.42 -20.38
CA HIS A 255 -7.72 1.48 -20.90
C HIS A 255 -8.48 2.72 -20.37
N LEU A 256 -8.43 2.97 -19.07
CA LEU A 256 -9.03 4.16 -18.48
C LEU A 256 -8.47 5.46 -19.08
N SER A 257 -7.16 5.49 -19.35
CA SER A 257 -6.54 6.62 -20.03
C SER A 257 -7.07 6.80 -21.45
N ASP A 258 -7.31 5.73 -22.21
CA ASP A 258 -7.93 5.79 -23.54
C ASP A 258 -9.35 6.36 -23.47
N GLU A 259 -10.13 6.01 -22.42
CA GLU A 259 -11.46 6.58 -22.18
C GLU A 259 -11.40 8.10 -21.90
N VAL A 260 -10.48 8.52 -21.02
CA VAL A 260 -10.24 9.96 -20.73
C VAL A 260 -9.83 10.70 -21.99
N LEU A 261 -8.90 10.16 -22.76
CA LEU A 261 -8.44 10.77 -24.01
C LEU A 261 -9.58 10.86 -25.04
N GLY A 262 -10.47 9.85 -25.09
CA GLY A 262 -11.67 9.87 -25.92
C GLY A 262 -12.59 11.04 -25.58
N VAL A 263 -12.87 11.29 -24.30
CA VAL A 263 -13.64 12.44 -23.82
C VAL A 263 -12.96 13.77 -24.24
N LEU A 264 -11.64 13.84 -24.11
CA LEU A 264 -10.83 15.00 -24.47
C LEU A 264 -10.60 15.12 -25.99
N ARG A 265 -11.16 14.23 -26.81
CA ARG A 265 -10.93 14.15 -28.27
C ARG A 265 -9.46 14.06 -28.64
N ALA A 266 -8.67 13.41 -27.81
CA ALA A 266 -7.25 13.14 -28.00
C ALA A 266 -7.00 11.65 -28.24
N ARG A 267 -5.78 11.28 -28.61
CA ARG A 267 -5.37 9.89 -28.80
C ARG A 267 -4.10 9.61 -28.02
N ARG A 268 -3.98 8.40 -27.49
CA ARG A 268 -2.78 7.93 -26.86
C ARG A 268 -1.63 7.84 -27.87
N VAL A 269 -0.48 8.39 -27.55
CA VAL A 269 0.71 8.43 -28.40
C VAL A 269 1.74 7.33 -28.06
N MET A 270 1.65 6.73 -26.85
CA MET A 270 2.54 5.67 -26.40
C MET A 270 1.79 4.67 -25.52
N SER A 271 2.34 3.46 -25.41
CA SER A 271 1.86 2.43 -24.48
C SER A 271 2.81 2.31 -23.28
N THR A 272 2.26 2.03 -22.12
CA THR A 272 3.03 1.70 -20.92
C THR A 272 3.51 0.22 -20.90
N LYS A 273 3.12 -0.56 -21.90
CA LYS A 273 3.51 -1.98 -22.00
C LYS A 273 5.03 -2.14 -22.14
N GLY A 274 5.64 -2.85 -21.21
CA GLY A 274 7.08 -3.08 -21.20
C GLY A 274 7.92 -1.91 -20.68
N VAL A 275 7.29 -0.80 -20.27
CA VAL A 275 7.98 0.28 -19.56
C VAL A 275 8.32 -0.21 -18.15
N ALA A 276 9.57 -0.03 -17.76
CA ALA A 276 9.99 -0.34 -16.40
C ALA A 276 9.37 0.66 -15.42
N ILE A 277 9.03 0.20 -14.23
CA ILE A 277 8.47 1.04 -13.16
C ILE A 277 9.57 1.29 -12.13
N GLY A 278 9.79 2.55 -11.80
CA GLY A 278 10.68 3.01 -10.74
C GLY A 278 12.04 2.34 -10.75
N GLY A 279 12.42 1.78 -9.64
CA GLY A 279 13.67 1.04 -9.48
C GLY A 279 13.80 -0.26 -10.29
N GLY A 280 12.80 -0.63 -11.08
CA GLY A 280 12.88 -1.72 -12.05
C GLY A 280 13.71 -1.38 -13.29
N ALA A 281 13.87 -0.08 -13.60
CA ALA A 281 14.68 0.38 -14.72
C ALA A 281 16.17 0.02 -14.47
N GLY A 282 16.78 -0.76 -15.39
CA GLY A 282 18.18 -1.16 -15.24
C GLY A 282 18.49 -2.13 -14.10
N TYR A 283 17.46 -2.76 -13.50
CA TYR A 283 17.65 -3.70 -12.39
C TYR A 283 18.58 -4.87 -12.76
N PRO A 284 19.56 -5.23 -11.91
CA PRO A 284 20.55 -6.28 -12.22
C PRO A 284 19.92 -7.69 -12.14
N ARG A 285 19.47 -8.21 -13.27
CA ARG A 285 18.76 -9.50 -13.37
C ARG A 285 19.65 -10.75 -13.34
N THR A 286 20.97 -10.61 -13.38
CA THR A 286 21.91 -11.73 -13.30
C THR A 286 22.87 -11.56 -12.15
N GLU A 287 23.42 -12.67 -11.63
CA GLU A 287 24.43 -12.59 -10.57
C GLU A 287 25.65 -11.73 -10.96
N LYS A 288 26.07 -11.80 -12.23
CA LYS A 288 27.19 -10.98 -12.72
C LYS A 288 26.84 -9.50 -12.70
N ALA A 289 25.62 -9.12 -13.12
CA ALA A 289 25.14 -7.76 -13.08
C ALA A 289 24.97 -7.28 -11.62
N LEU A 290 24.41 -8.12 -10.74
CA LEU A 290 24.28 -7.83 -9.33
C LEU A 290 25.65 -7.60 -8.65
N ARG A 291 26.61 -8.47 -8.89
CA ARG A 291 27.99 -8.28 -8.36
C ARG A 291 28.61 -6.96 -8.85
N ARG A 292 28.40 -6.61 -10.11
CA ARG A 292 28.89 -5.33 -10.68
C ARG A 292 28.18 -4.16 -10.02
N TRP A 293 26.86 -4.17 -9.91
CA TRP A 293 26.10 -3.10 -9.29
C TRP A 293 26.52 -2.88 -7.84
N LEU A 294 26.67 -3.95 -7.07
CA LEU A 294 27.16 -3.88 -5.68
C LEU A 294 28.58 -3.36 -5.60
N ALA A 295 29.48 -3.76 -6.50
CA ALA A 295 30.87 -3.24 -6.51
C ALA A 295 30.89 -1.72 -6.73
N THR A 296 30.00 -1.20 -7.57
CA THR A 296 29.90 0.24 -7.86
C THR A 296 29.26 1.02 -6.72
N ASN A 297 28.27 0.45 -6.02
CA ASN A 297 27.42 1.20 -5.11
C ASN A 297 27.67 0.94 -3.61
N SER A 298 28.56 0.00 -3.24
CA SER A 298 28.80 -0.34 -1.83
C SER A 298 29.79 0.57 -1.10
N ALA A 299 30.56 1.40 -1.82
CA ALA A 299 31.53 2.29 -1.18
C ALA A 299 30.85 3.22 -0.16
N GLY A 300 31.37 3.31 1.04
CA GLY A 300 30.82 4.13 2.13
C GLY A 300 29.59 3.59 2.85
N VAL A 301 28.88 2.57 2.30
CA VAL A 301 27.67 2.02 2.94
C VAL A 301 27.79 0.52 3.27
N GLY A 302 28.78 -0.15 2.71
CA GLY A 302 28.95 -1.59 2.87
C GLY A 302 28.07 -2.43 1.92
N ARG A 303 28.58 -3.62 1.58
CA ARG A 303 27.95 -4.49 0.57
C ARG A 303 26.58 -5.00 0.99
N GLU A 304 26.44 -5.40 2.23
CA GLU A 304 25.19 -5.95 2.76
C GLU A 304 24.09 -4.90 2.78
N ARG A 305 24.39 -3.68 3.26
CA ARG A 305 23.43 -2.57 3.25
C ARG A 305 23.05 -2.18 1.83
N ALA A 306 24.01 -2.06 0.92
CA ALA A 306 23.71 -1.78 -0.48
C ALA A 306 22.80 -2.84 -1.11
N ALA A 307 22.97 -4.12 -0.76
CA ALA A 307 22.09 -5.20 -1.22
C ALA A 307 20.67 -5.07 -0.65
N ARG A 308 20.52 -4.72 0.63
CA ARG A 308 19.19 -4.47 1.23
C ARG A 308 18.49 -3.28 0.59
N LEU A 309 19.21 -2.18 0.37
CA LEU A 309 18.65 -1.00 -0.31
C LEU A 309 18.22 -1.32 -1.75
N LEU A 310 19.05 -2.07 -2.49
CA LEU A 310 18.67 -2.54 -3.84
C LEU A 310 17.39 -3.41 -3.81
N ALA A 311 17.25 -4.28 -2.81
CA ALA A 311 16.06 -5.12 -2.66
C ALA A 311 14.79 -4.31 -2.36
N ARG A 312 14.89 -3.19 -1.59
CA ARG A 312 13.77 -2.31 -1.25
C ARG A 312 13.39 -1.36 -2.39
N TYR A 313 14.37 -0.71 -2.98
CA TYR A 313 14.17 0.45 -3.86
C TYR A 313 14.54 0.18 -5.31
N GLY A 314 14.96 -1.06 -5.64
CA GLY A 314 15.52 -1.33 -6.94
C GLY A 314 16.72 -0.41 -7.24
N THR A 315 16.87 0.04 -8.47
CA THR A 315 17.96 0.93 -8.86
C THR A 315 17.86 2.34 -8.28
N ARG A 316 16.67 2.78 -7.82
CA ARG A 316 16.49 4.01 -7.03
C ARG A 316 17.24 3.98 -5.69
N ALA A 317 17.69 2.81 -5.25
CA ALA A 317 18.64 2.68 -4.13
C ALA A 317 19.87 3.58 -4.23
N THR A 318 20.26 3.98 -5.44
CA THR A 318 21.38 4.92 -5.64
C THR A 318 21.12 6.29 -5.03
N GLU A 319 19.87 6.76 -5.01
CA GLU A 319 19.44 8.02 -4.39
C GLU A 319 19.54 7.92 -2.87
N VAL A 320 19.02 6.83 -2.30
CA VAL A 320 19.11 6.55 -0.86
C VAL A 320 20.57 6.39 -0.42
N ILE A 321 21.40 5.68 -1.20
CA ILE A 321 22.84 5.53 -0.95
C ILE A 321 23.54 6.89 -0.98
N ALA A 322 23.15 7.77 -1.89
CA ALA A 322 23.71 9.13 -1.94
C ALA A 322 23.34 9.93 -0.68
N ALA A 323 22.09 9.86 -0.21
CA ALA A 323 21.65 10.50 1.02
C ALA A 323 22.43 9.96 2.25
N VAL A 324 22.58 8.64 2.34
CA VAL A 324 23.36 7.99 3.41
C VAL A 324 24.82 8.43 3.42
N ARG A 325 25.43 8.60 2.25
CA ARG A 325 26.83 9.06 2.14
C ARG A 325 27.01 10.53 2.50
N ALA A 326 25.97 11.33 2.28
CA ALA A 326 25.99 12.77 2.56
C ALA A 326 25.77 13.09 4.04
N ASP A 327 25.22 12.16 4.81
CA ASP A 327 24.92 12.34 6.23
C ASP A 327 26.04 11.71 7.09
N GLU A 328 26.92 12.55 7.61
CA GLU A 328 28.02 12.12 8.51
C GLU A 328 27.51 11.54 9.84
N ASN A 329 26.27 11.82 10.21
CA ASN A 329 25.64 11.34 11.44
C ASN A 329 24.72 10.12 11.20
N ASP A 330 24.73 9.54 9.99
CA ASP A 330 23.92 8.38 9.69
C ASP A 330 24.27 7.21 10.59
N ARG A 331 23.24 6.66 11.22
CA ARG A 331 23.37 5.49 12.09
C ARG A 331 22.16 4.57 11.95
N PRO A 332 22.35 3.26 12.14
CA PRO A 332 21.20 2.34 12.22
C PRO A 332 20.25 2.74 13.36
N ILE A 333 18.94 2.55 13.15
CA ILE A 333 17.95 2.63 14.22
C ILE A 333 18.23 1.50 15.21
N ARG A 334 18.30 1.82 16.50
CA ARG A 334 18.82 0.92 17.55
C ARG A 334 18.21 -0.47 17.52
N ASP A 335 16.90 -0.57 17.56
CA ASP A 335 16.17 -1.85 17.62
C ASP A 335 15.51 -2.23 16.30
N ALA A 336 15.85 -1.50 15.22
CA ALA A 336 15.45 -1.77 13.85
C ALA A 336 16.60 -1.51 12.87
N PRO A 337 17.75 -2.18 13.01
CA PRO A 337 19.01 -1.85 12.31
C PRO A 337 18.96 -2.13 10.81
N ALA A 338 17.86 -2.67 10.32
CA ALA A 338 17.60 -2.79 8.89
C ALA A 338 17.36 -1.41 8.23
N TYR A 339 17.02 -0.39 9.02
CA TYR A 339 16.86 1.01 8.62
C TYR A 339 17.89 1.91 9.30
N SER A 340 18.11 3.09 8.74
CA SER A 340 18.99 4.10 9.33
C SER A 340 18.38 5.49 9.26
N THR A 341 18.94 6.41 10.06
CA THR A 341 18.44 7.78 10.15
C THR A 341 18.44 8.49 8.80
N ALA A 342 19.53 8.43 8.04
CA ALA A 342 19.60 9.07 6.72
C ALA A 342 18.65 8.45 5.69
N GLU A 343 18.44 7.12 5.72
CA GLU A 343 17.45 6.45 4.88
C GLU A 343 16.04 6.98 5.19
N LEU A 344 15.64 7.02 6.46
CA LEU A 344 14.30 7.46 6.87
C LEU A 344 14.08 8.95 6.60
N ARG A 345 15.09 9.79 6.81
CA ARG A 345 15.07 11.21 6.45
C ARG A 345 14.87 11.43 4.95
N HIS A 346 15.56 10.63 4.12
CA HIS A 346 15.37 10.67 2.67
C HIS A 346 13.93 10.31 2.28
N LEU A 347 13.37 9.24 2.85
CA LEU A 347 11.98 8.86 2.60
C LEU A 347 11.01 9.96 3.05
N ALA A 348 11.22 10.54 4.24
CA ALA A 348 10.40 11.63 4.75
C ALA A 348 10.42 12.86 3.81
N ALA A 349 11.57 13.19 3.24
CA ALA A 349 11.73 14.34 2.37
C ALA A 349 11.16 14.14 0.95
N THR A 350 11.09 12.89 0.45
CA THR A 350 10.86 12.63 -0.98
C THR A 350 9.61 11.82 -1.29
N GLU A 351 8.99 11.18 -0.30
CA GLU A 351 7.93 10.20 -0.53
C GLU A 351 6.58 10.60 0.08
N HIS A 352 6.24 11.88 0.03
CA HIS A 352 4.94 12.40 0.50
C HIS A 352 4.59 11.97 1.92
N VAL A 353 5.55 11.95 2.82
CA VAL A 353 5.33 11.71 4.25
C VAL A 353 4.80 12.99 4.88
N VAL A 354 3.66 12.90 5.53
CA VAL A 354 3.01 13.98 6.28
C VAL A 354 2.94 13.60 7.76
N HIS A 355 2.53 12.37 8.04
CA HIS A 355 2.42 11.82 9.38
C HIS A 355 3.45 10.72 9.61
N LEU A 356 3.79 10.47 10.86
CA LEU A 356 4.71 9.39 11.24
C LEU A 356 4.18 8.00 10.79
N ASP A 357 2.87 7.81 10.80
CA ASP A 357 2.19 6.59 10.32
C ASP A 357 2.48 6.32 8.82
N ASP A 358 2.58 7.36 7.99
CA ASP A 358 2.95 7.20 6.57
C ASP A 358 4.29 6.49 6.44
N LEU A 359 5.28 6.92 7.23
CA LEU A 359 6.62 6.34 7.19
C LEU A 359 6.63 4.91 7.74
N LEU A 360 6.08 4.72 8.94
CA LEU A 360 6.16 3.45 9.66
C LEU A 360 5.37 2.33 9.00
N ARG A 361 4.20 2.64 8.44
CA ARG A 361 3.28 1.66 7.87
C ARG A 361 3.32 1.56 6.35
N ARG A 362 3.67 2.65 5.65
CA ARG A 362 3.56 2.76 4.19
C ARG A 362 4.90 2.86 3.46
N ARG A 363 5.98 3.30 4.14
CA ARG A 363 7.33 3.43 3.54
C ARG A 363 8.30 2.43 4.09
N THR A 364 7.97 1.80 5.22
CA THR A 364 8.77 0.76 5.86
C THR A 364 7.91 -0.46 6.18
N SER A 365 8.56 -1.56 6.57
CA SER A 365 7.86 -2.75 7.06
C SER A 365 7.75 -2.80 8.60
N LEU A 366 8.08 -1.73 9.31
CA LEU A 366 8.24 -1.74 10.78
C LEU A 366 6.95 -2.12 11.52
N VAL A 367 5.81 -1.56 11.10
CA VAL A 367 4.51 -1.94 11.68
C VAL A 367 4.18 -3.38 11.33
N PHE A 368 4.35 -3.77 10.07
CA PHE A 368 4.06 -5.12 9.59
C PHE A 368 4.87 -6.19 10.34
N THR A 369 6.16 -5.93 10.59
CA THR A 369 7.03 -6.89 11.30
C THR A 369 6.88 -6.85 12.82
N GLY A 370 6.12 -5.89 13.36
CA GLY A 370 5.97 -5.66 14.80
C GLY A 370 7.20 -5.01 15.45
N ASP A 371 8.05 -4.36 14.65
CA ASP A 371 9.24 -3.67 15.12
C ASP A 371 9.00 -2.20 15.47
N ALA A 372 7.79 -1.65 15.16
CA ALA A 372 7.37 -0.30 15.55
C ALA A 372 7.02 -0.26 17.07
N ARG A 373 8.04 -0.44 17.92
CA ARG A 373 7.95 -0.33 19.39
C ARG A 373 8.10 1.14 19.79
N PRO A 374 7.59 1.58 20.97
CA PRO A 374 7.65 2.98 21.38
C PRO A 374 9.04 3.61 21.26
N GLU A 375 10.09 2.89 21.62
CA GLU A 375 11.46 3.37 21.56
C GLU A 375 11.94 3.58 20.12
N VAL A 376 11.54 2.68 19.20
CA VAL A 376 11.82 2.77 17.76
C VAL A 376 11.02 3.91 17.14
N VAL A 377 9.74 4.04 17.50
CA VAL A 377 8.85 5.10 17.03
C VAL A 377 9.43 6.47 17.42
N HIS A 378 9.82 6.64 18.70
CA HIS A 378 10.44 7.87 19.20
C HIS A 378 11.75 8.19 18.47
N GLU A 379 12.65 7.23 18.36
CA GLU A 379 13.93 7.44 17.66
C GLU A 379 13.73 7.89 16.21
N ILE A 380 12.74 7.32 15.52
CA ILE A 380 12.40 7.68 14.14
C ILE A 380 11.76 9.07 14.09
N ALA A 381 10.79 9.37 14.95
CA ALA A 381 10.13 10.68 15.00
C ALA A 381 11.14 11.81 15.19
N VAL A 382 12.06 11.65 16.15
CA VAL A 382 13.15 12.62 16.39
C VAL A 382 14.08 12.72 15.18
N ALA A 383 14.40 11.59 14.51
CA ALA A 383 15.33 11.60 13.38
C ALA A 383 14.78 12.34 12.14
N ILE A 384 13.46 12.42 11.97
CA ILE A 384 12.82 13.07 10.80
C ILE A 384 12.18 14.42 11.12
N ALA A 385 12.13 14.82 12.37
CA ALA A 385 11.41 16.01 12.84
C ALA A 385 11.80 17.28 12.08
N ASP A 386 13.08 17.56 11.92
CA ASP A 386 13.55 18.73 11.20
C ASP A 386 13.26 18.70 9.68
N VAL A 387 13.17 17.51 9.09
CA VAL A 387 12.77 17.32 7.69
C VAL A 387 11.32 17.72 7.47
N LEU A 388 10.44 17.40 8.45
CA LEU A 388 9.01 17.67 8.39
C LEU A 388 8.61 18.98 9.08
N GLY A 389 9.57 19.67 9.69
CA GLY A 389 9.33 20.92 10.42
C GLY A 389 8.57 20.72 11.74
N TRP A 390 8.70 19.54 12.36
CA TRP A 390 8.05 19.21 13.62
C TRP A 390 8.78 19.78 14.83
N ASP A 391 8.03 20.32 15.75
CA ASP A 391 8.49 20.65 17.09
C ASP A 391 8.24 19.49 18.08
N ALA A 392 8.49 19.72 19.38
CA ALA A 392 8.33 18.69 20.40
C ALA A 392 6.85 18.27 20.61
N ASP A 393 5.93 19.21 20.44
CA ASP A 393 4.50 18.93 20.57
C ASP A 393 3.97 18.15 19.37
N ASP A 394 4.50 18.44 18.17
CA ASP A 394 4.23 17.67 16.96
C ASP A 394 4.70 16.23 17.11
N ILE A 395 5.93 16.02 17.58
CA ILE A 395 6.49 14.68 17.83
C ILE A 395 5.58 13.93 18.80
N ALA A 396 5.22 14.52 19.92
CA ALA A 396 4.38 13.87 20.93
C ALA A 396 2.98 13.51 20.38
N ARG A 397 2.40 14.37 19.55
CA ARG A 397 1.10 14.13 18.90
C ARG A 397 1.18 12.98 17.89
N GLU A 398 2.23 12.94 17.06
CA GLU A 398 2.44 11.90 16.06
C GLU A 398 2.71 10.52 16.71
N GLU A 399 3.50 10.48 17.78
CA GLU A 399 3.72 9.27 18.58
C GLU A 399 2.42 8.76 19.21
N ALA A 400 1.61 9.64 19.79
CA ALA A 400 0.31 9.28 20.37
C ALA A 400 -0.65 8.73 19.31
N ALA A 401 -0.64 9.28 18.08
CA ALA A 401 -1.45 8.80 16.98
C ALA A 401 -1.01 7.39 16.52
N VAL A 402 0.29 7.14 16.44
CA VAL A 402 0.84 5.82 16.14
C VAL A 402 0.51 4.82 17.24
N ASP A 403 0.64 5.19 18.52
CA ASP A 403 0.31 4.31 19.67
C ASP A 403 -1.18 3.91 19.63
N ALA A 404 -2.07 4.87 19.40
CA ALA A 404 -3.51 4.61 19.25
C ALA A 404 -3.84 3.72 18.02
N MET A 405 -3.09 3.81 16.94
CA MET A 405 -3.24 2.91 15.79
C MET A 405 -2.75 1.50 16.14
N LEU A 406 -1.59 1.38 16.77
CA LEU A 406 -1.01 0.09 17.17
C LEU A 406 -1.85 -0.62 18.24
N ASP A 407 -2.54 0.10 19.10
CA ASP A 407 -3.48 -0.50 20.08
C ASP A 407 -4.67 -1.17 19.39
N ARG A 408 -5.11 -0.65 18.25
CA ARG A 408 -6.20 -1.25 17.46
C ARG A 408 -5.73 -2.37 16.53
N GLN A 409 -4.52 -2.29 16.01
CA GLN A 409 -4.04 -3.15 14.92
C GLN A 409 -2.71 -3.85 15.19
N GLY A 410 -2.00 -3.46 16.24
CA GLY A 410 -0.66 -3.95 16.56
C GLY A 410 -0.64 -5.26 17.35
N ARG A 411 0.42 -5.44 18.12
CA ARG A 411 0.63 -6.59 18.99
C ARG A 411 -0.52 -6.77 19.95
N TYR A 412 -0.89 -8.01 20.17
CA TYR A 412 -1.76 -8.35 21.29
C TYR A 412 -1.08 -7.92 22.60
N ARG A 413 -1.76 -7.08 23.35
CA ARG A 413 -1.36 -6.67 24.71
C ARG A 413 -2.36 -7.32 25.68
N ASP A 414 -1.87 -8.07 26.64
CA ASP A 414 -2.70 -8.57 27.71
C ASP A 414 -3.16 -7.43 28.63
N GLU A 415 -4.22 -7.68 29.40
CA GLU A 415 -4.79 -6.66 30.30
C GLU A 415 -3.79 -6.18 31.37
N GLU A 416 -2.81 -7.00 31.76
CA GLU A 416 -1.73 -6.63 32.68
C GLU A 416 -0.78 -5.59 32.09
N SER A 417 -0.48 -5.65 30.78
CA SER A 417 0.39 -4.67 30.11
C SER A 417 -0.30 -3.31 29.91
N LEU A 418 -1.63 -3.28 29.85
CA LEU A 418 -2.44 -2.06 29.78
C LEU A 418 -2.57 -1.38 31.15
N ALA A 419 -2.68 -2.16 32.23
CA ALA A 419 -2.80 -1.64 33.59
C ALA A 419 -1.52 -0.97 34.13
N THR A 420 -0.36 -1.27 33.54
CA THR A 420 0.94 -0.71 33.99
C THR A 420 1.19 0.70 33.43
N ARG A 421 0.35 1.20 32.48
CA ARG A 421 0.48 2.53 31.86
C ARG A 421 -0.60 3.52 32.29
N ALA A 422 -1.57 3.10 33.08
CA ALA A 422 -2.60 3.95 33.70
C ALA A 422 -2.16 4.40 35.10
#